data_8cd280f732b3760184cca782461e1801
#
_entry.id   8cd280f732b3760184cca782461e1801
#
_cell.length_a   1.000
_cell.length_b   1.000
_cell.length_c   1.000
_cell.angle_alpha   90.00
_cell.angle_beta   90.00
_cell.angle_gamma   90.00
#
_symmetry.space_group_name_H-M   'P 1'
#
loop_
_entity.id
_entity.type
_entity.pdbx_description
1 polymer ?
#
loop_
_entity_poly.entity_id
_entity_poly.type
_entity_poly.pdbx_seq_one_letter_code
_entity_poly.pdbx_strand_id
1 'polypeptide(L)'
;MTPKCSERASALYKIFLEGECVITNSRTAEMCKLTENSFRDVNIAFANELSLICAEQGINVWELIRLANRHPRVNILQPGPGVGGHCIPIDPNYLSYNVRAKLGYPFRFVELAQEINATMPAYVVQRAQNILNEDSKPLRGSTVLLLGVTYKPDIADQRESPAVPLAQQLIAKGATVQYFDAKVADWRAVPEAERVDDLDAAVAAADLTVLVQNHKSFDVEALASTAQRFFDTRGVAEDSDKVERL
;
A
#
# COMPACT_ATOMS: atom_id res chain seq x y z
N MET A 1 -4.66 37.52 0.37
CA MET A 1 -3.73 37.34 1.51
C MET A 1 -2.66 38.41 1.41
N THR A 2 -2.27 39.07 2.49
CA THR A 2 -1.24 40.12 2.47
C THR A 2 0.13 39.55 2.90
N PRO A 3 1.25 40.22 2.56
CA PRO A 3 2.59 39.80 3.04
C PRO A 3 2.65 39.64 4.56
N LYS A 4 2.02 40.58 5.30
CA LYS A 4 1.93 40.53 6.76
C LYS A 4 1.23 39.24 7.29
N CYS A 5 0.20 38.75 6.56
CA CYS A 5 -0.46 37.49 6.93
C CYS A 5 0.51 36.30 6.80
N SER A 6 1.28 36.25 5.72
CA SER A 6 2.25 35.20 5.47
C SER A 6 3.39 35.21 6.50
N GLU A 7 3.90 36.38 6.84
CA GLU A 7 4.91 36.57 7.89
C GLU A 7 4.43 36.05 9.25
N ARG A 8 3.19 36.44 9.64
CA ARG A 8 2.60 35.99 10.91
C ARG A 8 2.34 34.48 10.94
N ALA A 9 1.86 33.90 9.85
CA ALA A 9 1.67 32.45 9.71
C ALA A 9 3.01 31.73 9.80
N SER A 10 4.03 32.20 9.07
CA SER A 10 5.38 31.64 9.13
C SER A 10 5.96 31.69 10.55
N ALA A 11 5.79 32.82 11.25
CA ALA A 11 6.24 32.96 12.64
C ALA A 11 5.56 31.96 13.59
N LEU A 12 4.26 31.69 13.38
CA LEU A 12 3.51 30.70 14.16
C LEU A 12 4.04 29.27 13.89
N TYR A 13 4.20 28.91 12.63
CA TYR A 13 4.69 27.57 12.26
C TYR A 13 6.12 27.32 12.76
N LYS A 14 7.00 28.31 12.74
CA LYS A 14 8.39 28.21 13.24
C LYS A 14 8.49 27.90 14.75
N ILE A 15 7.40 28.02 15.50
CA ILE A 15 7.41 27.65 16.94
C ILE A 15 7.59 26.13 17.12
N PHE A 16 7.11 25.31 16.17
CA PHE A 16 7.09 23.84 16.28
C PHE A 16 7.62 23.11 15.04
N LEU A 17 7.99 23.82 13.97
CA LEU A 17 8.63 23.24 12.78
C LEU A 17 10.12 23.52 12.80
N GLU A 18 10.91 22.46 12.65
CA GLU A 18 12.37 22.56 12.48
C GLU A 18 12.78 22.92 11.04
N GLY A 19 11.87 22.70 10.07
CA GLY A 19 12.12 22.96 8.67
C GLY A 19 12.00 24.45 8.27
N GLU A 20 12.46 24.77 7.07
CA GLU A 20 12.35 26.10 6.50
C GLU A 20 10.88 26.43 6.13
N CYS A 21 10.39 27.60 6.57
CA CYS A 21 9.10 28.15 6.15
C CYS A 21 9.28 29.08 4.96
N VAL A 22 9.13 28.54 3.74
CA VAL A 22 9.23 29.32 2.49
C VAL A 22 7.90 30.05 2.24
N ILE A 23 7.96 31.38 2.14
CA ILE A 23 6.79 32.21 1.85
C ILE A 23 6.59 32.33 0.35
N THR A 24 5.39 31.96 -0.13
CA THR A 24 4.96 32.10 -1.52
C THR A 24 3.49 32.50 -1.60
N ASN A 25 2.93 32.61 -2.81
CA ASN A 25 1.50 32.85 -2.97
C ASN A 25 0.68 31.57 -2.75
N SER A 26 -0.61 31.73 -2.41
CA SER A 26 -1.49 30.60 -2.07
C SER A 26 -1.66 29.58 -3.21
N ARG A 27 -1.71 30.02 -4.46
CA ARG A 27 -1.85 29.12 -5.61
C ARG A 27 -0.62 28.23 -5.80
N THR A 28 0.58 28.81 -5.67
CA THR A 28 1.82 28.05 -5.74
C THR A 28 1.94 27.07 -4.57
N ALA A 29 1.61 27.50 -3.35
CA ALA A 29 1.65 26.62 -2.17
C ALA A 29 0.69 25.44 -2.31
N GLU A 30 -0.54 25.66 -2.77
CA GLU A 30 -1.52 24.60 -3.06
C GLU A 30 -1.01 23.66 -4.15
N MET A 31 -0.51 24.20 -5.26
CA MET A 31 0.03 23.42 -6.37
C MET A 31 1.25 22.58 -5.94
N CYS A 32 2.14 23.11 -5.10
CA CYS A 32 3.27 22.33 -4.54
C CYS A 32 2.76 21.10 -3.82
N LYS A 33 1.75 21.22 -2.96
CA LYS A 33 1.20 20.07 -2.23
C LYS A 33 0.56 19.04 -3.15
N LEU A 34 -0.22 19.46 -4.13
CA LEU A 34 -0.81 18.56 -5.13
C LEU A 34 0.27 17.88 -5.99
N THR A 35 1.34 18.61 -6.33
CA THR A 35 2.48 18.06 -7.10
C THR A 35 3.23 16.99 -6.30
N GLU A 36 3.51 17.24 -5.01
CA GLU A 36 4.17 16.25 -4.14
C GLU A 36 3.37 14.94 -4.07
N ASN A 37 2.04 15.03 -3.89
CA ASN A 37 1.18 13.85 -3.82
C ASN A 37 1.09 13.13 -5.17
N SER A 38 0.98 13.89 -6.28
CA SER A 38 0.99 13.31 -7.63
C SER A 38 2.32 12.63 -7.97
N PHE A 39 3.45 13.23 -7.57
CA PHE A 39 4.76 12.62 -7.74
C PHE A 39 4.88 11.29 -6.98
N ARG A 40 4.38 11.24 -5.74
CA ARG A 40 4.38 10.01 -4.94
C ARG A 40 3.49 8.94 -5.55
N ASP A 41 2.30 9.30 -6.03
CA ASP A 41 1.38 8.37 -6.70
C ASP A 41 2.02 7.74 -7.94
N VAL A 42 2.59 8.56 -8.81
CA VAL A 42 3.32 8.10 -10.02
C VAL A 42 4.52 7.23 -9.67
N ASN A 43 5.27 7.60 -8.64
CA ASN A 43 6.46 6.85 -8.22
C ASN A 43 6.08 5.48 -7.60
N ILE A 44 4.97 5.41 -6.84
CA ILE A 44 4.45 4.13 -6.34
C ILE A 44 3.95 3.26 -7.51
N ALA A 45 3.25 3.83 -8.47
CA ALA A 45 2.79 3.10 -9.66
C ALA A 45 3.97 2.52 -10.46
N PHE A 46 5.04 3.30 -10.63
CA PHE A 46 6.27 2.82 -11.25
C PHE A 46 6.89 1.64 -10.48
N ALA A 47 6.94 1.71 -9.15
CA ALA A 47 7.45 0.62 -8.31
C ALA A 47 6.54 -0.62 -8.40
N ASN A 48 5.22 -0.44 -8.44
CA ASN A 48 4.25 -1.52 -8.60
C ASN A 48 4.39 -2.21 -9.96
N GLU A 49 4.51 -1.46 -11.05
CA GLU A 49 4.74 -2.04 -12.38
C GLU A 49 6.07 -2.77 -12.46
N LEU A 50 7.14 -2.23 -11.83
CA LEU A 50 8.40 -2.95 -11.69
C LEU A 50 8.24 -4.29 -10.95
N SER A 51 7.38 -4.36 -9.93
CA SER A 51 7.16 -5.62 -9.20
C SER A 51 6.57 -6.71 -10.10
N LEU A 52 5.65 -6.36 -11.00
CA LEU A 52 5.08 -7.29 -11.97
C LEU A 52 6.15 -7.80 -12.95
N ILE A 53 6.98 -6.89 -13.49
CA ILE A 53 8.07 -7.22 -14.41
C ILE A 53 9.11 -8.11 -13.72
N CYS A 54 9.48 -7.78 -12.50
CA CYS A 54 10.47 -8.54 -11.71
C CYS A 54 9.98 -9.95 -11.39
N ALA A 55 8.71 -10.09 -11.03
CA ALA A 55 8.11 -11.39 -10.75
C ALA A 55 8.19 -12.34 -11.95
N GLU A 56 7.91 -11.87 -13.18
CA GLU A 56 8.03 -12.66 -14.41
C GLU A 56 9.47 -13.04 -14.75
N GLN A 57 10.44 -12.26 -14.27
CA GLN A 57 11.87 -12.50 -14.55
C GLN A 57 12.60 -13.20 -13.39
N GLY A 58 11.94 -13.54 -12.31
CA GLY A 58 12.57 -14.11 -11.12
C GLY A 58 13.53 -13.16 -10.41
N ILE A 59 13.28 -11.85 -10.49
CA ILE A 59 14.09 -10.79 -9.86
C ILE A 59 13.40 -10.31 -8.59
N ASN A 60 14.16 -10.15 -7.51
CA ASN A 60 13.66 -9.52 -6.30
C ASN A 60 13.55 -8.00 -6.50
N VAL A 61 12.31 -7.49 -6.60
CA VAL A 61 12.04 -6.06 -6.83
C VAL A 61 12.56 -5.16 -5.70
N TRP A 62 12.56 -5.65 -4.47
CA TRP A 62 13.03 -4.90 -3.29
C TRP A 62 14.54 -4.69 -3.36
N GLU A 63 15.28 -5.73 -3.76
CA GLU A 63 16.72 -5.63 -3.99
C GLU A 63 17.01 -4.70 -5.17
N LEU A 64 16.32 -4.86 -6.29
CA LEU A 64 16.45 -4.00 -7.46
C LEU A 64 16.26 -2.53 -7.09
N ILE A 65 15.18 -2.19 -6.38
CA ILE A 65 14.90 -0.81 -5.95
C ILE A 65 15.99 -0.29 -5.00
N ARG A 66 16.42 -1.10 -4.03
CA ARG A 66 17.50 -0.74 -3.11
C ARG A 66 18.80 -0.42 -3.85
N LEU A 67 19.15 -1.21 -4.87
CA LEU A 67 20.34 -1.01 -5.68
C LEU A 67 20.21 0.20 -6.61
N ALA A 68 19.08 0.37 -7.29
CA ALA A 68 18.81 1.51 -8.16
C ALA A 68 18.85 2.83 -7.39
N ASN A 69 18.32 2.87 -6.17
CA ASN A 69 18.33 4.04 -5.30
C ASN A 69 19.73 4.42 -4.76
N ARG A 70 20.78 3.62 -5.02
CA ARG A 70 22.16 4.04 -4.76
C ARG A 70 22.62 5.14 -5.72
N HIS A 71 21.97 5.27 -6.88
CA HIS A 71 22.25 6.37 -7.79
C HIS A 71 21.67 7.68 -7.23
N PRO A 72 22.44 8.77 -7.10
CA PRO A 72 22.05 9.97 -6.34
C PRO A 72 20.84 10.73 -6.91
N ARG A 73 20.42 10.44 -8.14
CA ARG A 73 19.26 11.07 -8.80
C ARG A 73 18.05 10.14 -8.87
N VAL A 74 18.11 8.96 -8.25
CA VAL A 74 17.04 7.96 -8.27
C VAL A 74 16.47 7.81 -6.87
N ASN A 75 15.17 7.89 -6.74
CA ASN A 75 14.45 7.68 -5.48
C ASN A 75 13.11 7.00 -5.76
N ILE A 76 13.18 5.70 -6.05
CA ILE A 76 12.01 4.85 -6.29
C ILE A 76 11.41 4.49 -4.94
N LEU A 77 10.09 4.67 -4.80
CA LEU A 77 9.32 4.24 -3.63
C LEU A 77 9.13 2.71 -3.64
N GLN A 78 8.53 2.18 -2.58
CA GLN A 78 8.33 0.74 -2.45
C GLN A 78 7.01 0.31 -3.11
N PRO A 79 6.98 -0.87 -3.77
CA PRO A 79 5.74 -1.46 -4.25
C PRO A 79 4.89 -1.96 -3.09
N GLY A 80 3.63 -2.33 -3.39
CA GLY A 80 2.73 -2.86 -2.37
C GLY A 80 1.38 -3.27 -2.96
N PRO A 81 0.44 -3.71 -2.11
CA PRO A 81 -0.85 -4.26 -2.54
C PRO A 81 -1.82 -3.19 -3.06
N GLY A 82 -1.39 -1.97 -3.19
CA GLY A 82 -2.16 -0.80 -3.64
C GLY A 82 -1.84 0.45 -2.83
N VAL A 83 -2.50 1.55 -3.18
CA VAL A 83 -2.33 2.86 -2.53
C VAL A 83 -3.59 3.16 -1.73
N GLY A 84 -3.40 3.52 -0.46
CA GLY A 84 -4.47 3.91 0.43
C GLY A 84 -4.22 5.26 1.10
N GLY A 85 -5.15 5.65 1.97
CA GLY A 85 -5.10 6.89 2.72
C GLY A 85 -5.94 8.00 2.11
N HIS A 86 -5.89 9.17 2.75
CA HIS A 86 -6.80 10.27 2.44
C HIS A 86 -6.27 11.20 1.33
N CYS A 87 -4.96 11.25 1.10
CA CYS A 87 -4.36 12.26 0.23
C CYS A 87 -3.94 11.68 -1.13
N ILE A 88 -3.10 10.64 -1.14
CA ILE A 88 -2.51 10.13 -2.39
C ILE A 88 -3.57 9.58 -3.37
N PRO A 89 -4.60 8.83 -2.96
CA PRO A 89 -5.63 8.36 -3.88
C PRO A 89 -6.56 9.47 -4.37
N ILE A 90 -6.65 10.61 -3.67
CA ILE A 90 -7.68 11.64 -3.89
C ILE A 90 -7.12 12.92 -4.49
N ASP A 91 -6.05 13.49 -3.92
CA ASP A 91 -5.53 14.80 -4.32
C ASP A 91 -5.11 14.90 -5.81
N PRO A 92 -4.47 13.86 -6.41
CA PRO A 92 -4.15 13.87 -7.83
C PRO A 92 -5.37 14.00 -8.74
N ASN A 93 -6.54 13.48 -8.30
CA ASN A 93 -7.79 13.58 -9.05
C ASN A 93 -8.29 15.02 -9.16
N TYR A 94 -8.15 15.83 -8.09
CA TYR A 94 -8.50 17.26 -8.17
C TYR A 94 -7.67 17.98 -9.22
N LEU A 95 -6.38 17.66 -9.31
CA LEU A 95 -5.51 18.26 -10.33
C LEU A 95 -5.88 17.77 -11.72
N SER A 96 -6.11 16.46 -11.92
CA SER A 96 -6.52 15.90 -13.20
C SER A 96 -7.87 16.46 -13.66
N TYR A 97 -8.85 16.60 -12.77
CA TYR A 97 -10.14 17.22 -13.07
C TYR A 97 -9.98 18.67 -13.57
N ASN A 98 -9.17 19.49 -12.87
CA ASN A 98 -8.92 20.88 -13.26
C ASN A 98 -8.18 20.98 -14.62
N VAL A 99 -7.21 20.12 -14.87
CA VAL A 99 -6.49 20.04 -16.14
C VAL A 99 -7.46 19.71 -17.26
N ARG A 100 -8.28 18.66 -17.10
CA ARG A 100 -9.28 18.26 -18.08
C ARG A 100 -10.29 19.38 -18.36
N ALA A 101 -10.80 20.04 -17.34
CA ALA A 101 -11.78 21.13 -17.49
C ALA A 101 -11.21 22.38 -18.18
N LYS A 102 -9.94 22.73 -17.96
CA LYS A 102 -9.32 23.95 -18.47
C LYS A 102 -8.51 23.76 -19.75
N LEU A 103 -7.84 22.62 -19.90
CA LEU A 103 -6.93 22.35 -21.01
C LEU A 103 -7.49 21.33 -22.01
N GLY A 104 -8.62 20.68 -21.70
CA GLY A 104 -9.29 19.73 -22.59
C GLY A 104 -8.62 18.36 -22.74
N TYR A 105 -7.61 18.06 -21.92
CA TYR A 105 -6.93 16.76 -21.91
C TYR A 105 -6.68 16.27 -20.48
N PRO A 106 -6.50 14.93 -20.27
CA PRO A 106 -6.23 14.37 -18.95
C PRO A 106 -4.81 14.67 -18.46
N PHE A 107 -4.61 14.67 -17.14
CA PHE A 107 -3.26 14.62 -16.58
C PHE A 107 -2.73 13.18 -16.65
N ARG A 108 -2.14 12.83 -17.79
CA ARG A 108 -1.82 11.46 -18.23
C ARG A 108 -1.04 10.63 -17.20
N PHE A 109 -0.01 11.21 -16.60
CA PHE A 109 0.79 10.49 -15.60
C PHE A 109 -0.02 10.09 -14.37
N VAL A 110 -0.91 10.97 -13.91
CA VAL A 110 -1.76 10.70 -12.75
C VAL A 110 -2.81 9.65 -13.08
N GLU A 111 -3.50 9.76 -14.23
CA GLU A 111 -4.53 8.80 -14.61
C GLU A 111 -3.94 7.40 -14.81
N LEU A 112 -2.78 7.30 -15.47
CA LEU A 112 -2.07 6.02 -15.63
C LEU A 112 -1.60 5.45 -14.29
N ALA A 113 -1.05 6.30 -13.41
CA ALA A 113 -0.60 5.86 -12.09
C ALA A 113 -1.74 5.29 -11.26
N GLN A 114 -2.90 5.95 -11.27
CA GLN A 114 -4.08 5.47 -10.56
C GLN A 114 -4.63 4.17 -11.13
N GLU A 115 -4.61 4.01 -12.46
CA GLU A 115 -4.96 2.75 -13.11
C GLU A 115 -4.05 1.62 -12.64
N ILE A 116 -2.72 1.80 -12.68
CA ILE A 116 -1.74 0.80 -12.24
C ILE A 116 -1.96 0.47 -10.74
N ASN A 117 -2.02 1.48 -9.89
CA ASN A 117 -2.18 1.29 -8.44
C ASN A 117 -3.50 0.58 -8.09
N ALA A 118 -4.58 0.83 -8.83
CA ALA A 118 -5.88 0.20 -8.63
C ALA A 118 -5.90 -1.29 -9.05
N THR A 119 -4.98 -1.74 -9.91
CA THR A 119 -4.89 -3.16 -10.30
C THR A 119 -4.18 -4.03 -9.25
N MET A 120 -3.40 -3.43 -8.36
CA MET A 120 -2.56 -4.18 -7.42
C MET A 120 -3.31 -5.13 -6.47
N PRO A 121 -4.49 -4.78 -5.90
CA PRO A 121 -5.24 -5.74 -5.09
C PRO A 121 -5.62 -7.01 -5.89
N ALA A 122 -6.02 -6.86 -7.15
CA ALA A 122 -6.37 -7.98 -8.01
C ALA A 122 -5.12 -8.84 -8.34
N TYR A 123 -3.99 -8.21 -8.57
CA TYR A 123 -2.72 -8.90 -8.78
C TYR A 123 -2.30 -9.71 -7.53
N VAL A 124 -2.43 -9.14 -6.34
CA VAL A 124 -2.15 -9.86 -5.08
C VAL A 124 -3.07 -11.07 -4.93
N VAL A 125 -4.37 -10.95 -5.26
CA VAL A 125 -5.30 -12.08 -5.25
C VAL A 125 -4.89 -13.17 -6.24
N GLN A 126 -4.45 -12.78 -7.44
CA GLN A 126 -3.94 -13.75 -8.43
C GLN A 126 -2.70 -14.47 -7.92
N ARG A 127 -1.74 -13.75 -7.31
CA ARG A 127 -0.55 -14.34 -6.72
C ARG A 127 -0.92 -15.29 -5.57
N ALA A 128 -1.84 -14.89 -4.69
CA ALA A 128 -2.35 -15.75 -3.61
C ALA A 128 -2.95 -17.06 -4.15
N GLN A 129 -3.71 -16.96 -5.25
CA GLN A 129 -4.25 -18.15 -5.92
C GLN A 129 -3.14 -19.04 -6.49
N ASN A 130 -2.09 -18.48 -7.08
CA ASN A 130 -0.97 -19.23 -7.63
C ASN A 130 -0.19 -19.96 -6.52
N ILE A 131 0.09 -19.29 -5.41
CA ILE A 131 0.77 -19.86 -4.23
C ILE A 131 0.00 -21.08 -3.71
N LEU A 132 -1.31 -20.95 -3.54
CA LEU A 132 -2.14 -22.08 -3.09
C LEU A 132 -2.17 -23.22 -4.12
N ASN A 133 -2.17 -22.92 -5.42
CA ASN A 133 -2.15 -23.93 -6.47
C ASN A 133 -0.87 -24.73 -6.50
N GLU A 134 0.28 -24.20 -6.09
CA GLU A 134 1.53 -24.97 -5.93
C GLU A 134 1.38 -26.10 -4.92
N ASP A 135 0.58 -25.88 -3.87
CA ASP A 135 0.23 -26.90 -2.88
C ASP A 135 -1.01 -27.73 -3.28
N SER A 136 -1.47 -27.61 -4.53
CA SER A 136 -2.69 -28.29 -5.04
C SER A 136 -3.95 -27.90 -4.26
N LYS A 137 -3.98 -26.70 -3.66
CA LYS A 137 -5.12 -26.15 -2.94
C LYS A 137 -5.83 -25.10 -3.82
N PRO A 138 -7.16 -25.20 -4.03
CA PRO A 138 -7.91 -24.13 -4.69
C PRO A 138 -8.11 -22.97 -3.72
N LEU A 139 -8.14 -21.74 -4.22
CA LEU A 139 -8.46 -20.58 -3.39
C LEU A 139 -9.87 -20.68 -2.77
N ARG A 140 -10.83 -21.28 -3.51
CA ARG A 140 -12.17 -21.57 -3.00
C ARG A 140 -12.10 -22.62 -1.88
N GLY A 141 -12.56 -22.21 -0.70
CA GLY A 141 -12.56 -23.07 0.50
C GLY A 141 -11.27 -23.01 1.31
N SER A 142 -10.25 -22.29 0.83
CA SER A 142 -9.04 -22.02 1.63
C SER A 142 -9.26 -20.89 2.62
N THR A 143 -8.59 -20.96 3.76
CA THR A 143 -8.53 -19.91 4.76
C THR A 143 -7.35 -18.99 4.47
N VAL A 144 -7.62 -17.71 4.22
CA VAL A 144 -6.61 -16.68 3.99
C VAL A 144 -6.61 -15.69 5.15
N LEU A 145 -5.50 -15.61 5.87
CA LEU A 145 -5.30 -14.66 6.97
C LEU A 145 -4.60 -13.39 6.47
N LEU A 146 -5.22 -12.24 6.64
CA LEU A 146 -4.66 -10.93 6.32
C LEU A 146 -4.03 -10.29 7.57
N LEU A 147 -2.74 -9.97 7.50
CA LEU A 147 -2.01 -9.27 8.57
C LEU A 147 -1.91 -7.77 8.27
N GLY A 148 -2.54 -6.96 9.12
CA GLY A 148 -2.62 -5.51 8.97
C GLY A 148 -3.61 -5.07 7.90
N VAL A 149 -4.68 -4.38 8.30
CA VAL A 149 -5.75 -3.93 7.38
C VAL A 149 -5.85 -2.41 7.26
N THR A 150 -4.92 -1.68 7.88
CA THR A 150 -4.79 -0.23 7.76
C THR A 150 -3.97 0.17 6.52
N TYR A 151 -4.14 1.40 6.04
CA TYR A 151 -3.37 1.87 4.88
C TYR A 151 -1.92 2.25 5.22
N LYS A 152 -1.62 2.47 6.49
CA LYS A 152 -0.30 2.89 6.98
C LYS A 152 0.05 2.16 8.27
N PRO A 153 1.32 1.78 8.49
CA PRO A 153 1.72 1.08 9.72
C PRO A 153 1.49 1.92 10.98
N ASP A 154 1.21 1.24 12.06
CA ASP A 154 1.13 1.76 13.44
C ASP A 154 0.03 2.80 13.72
N ILE A 155 -0.97 2.93 12.84
CA ILE A 155 -2.16 3.77 13.02
C ILE A 155 -3.44 2.97 12.80
N ALA A 156 -4.58 3.45 13.34
CA ALA A 156 -5.89 2.80 13.20
C ALA A 156 -6.69 3.26 11.97
N ASP A 157 -6.05 3.93 11.01
CA ASP A 157 -6.75 4.52 9.86
C ASP A 157 -6.93 3.50 8.73
N GLN A 158 -8.17 3.19 8.41
CA GLN A 158 -8.59 2.21 7.42
C GLN A 158 -9.05 2.83 6.09
N ARG A 159 -9.04 4.19 6.00
CA ARG A 159 -9.58 4.89 4.83
C ARG A 159 -8.82 4.52 3.56
N GLU A 160 -9.57 4.16 2.52
CA GLU A 160 -9.01 3.74 1.22
C GLU A 160 -7.91 2.68 1.35
N SER A 161 -7.97 1.82 2.40
CA SER A 161 -6.99 0.75 2.55
C SER A 161 -7.10 -0.25 1.41
N PRO A 162 -6.00 -0.63 0.75
CA PRO A 162 -5.99 -1.66 -0.28
C PRO A 162 -6.36 -3.06 0.25
N ALA A 163 -6.33 -3.25 1.57
CA ALA A 163 -6.82 -4.47 2.21
C ALA A 163 -8.32 -4.71 1.94
N VAL A 164 -9.13 -3.65 1.78
CA VAL A 164 -10.58 -3.77 1.53
C VAL A 164 -10.87 -4.45 0.18
N PRO A 165 -10.44 -3.90 -0.98
CA PRO A 165 -10.67 -4.56 -2.26
C PRO A 165 -9.97 -5.92 -2.36
N LEU A 166 -8.85 -6.13 -1.68
CA LEU A 166 -8.17 -7.42 -1.58
C LEU A 166 -9.07 -8.47 -0.91
N ALA A 167 -9.56 -8.18 0.30
CA ALA A 167 -10.42 -9.08 1.05
C ALA A 167 -11.73 -9.38 0.30
N GLN A 168 -12.38 -8.36 -0.25
CA GLN A 168 -13.62 -8.52 -1.02
C GLN A 168 -13.42 -9.44 -2.23
N GLN A 169 -12.31 -9.33 -2.94
CA GLN A 169 -12.01 -10.20 -4.08
C GLN A 169 -11.70 -11.64 -3.64
N LEU A 170 -11.00 -11.85 -2.53
CA LEU A 170 -10.77 -13.19 -1.96
C LEU A 170 -12.09 -13.85 -1.58
N ILE A 171 -12.97 -13.13 -0.88
CA ILE A 171 -14.31 -13.60 -0.49
C ILE A 171 -15.14 -13.93 -1.73
N ALA A 172 -15.17 -13.06 -2.73
CA ALA A 172 -15.91 -13.28 -3.99
C ALA A 172 -15.43 -14.54 -4.73
N LYS A 173 -14.15 -14.91 -4.61
CA LYS A 173 -13.58 -16.15 -5.14
C LYS A 173 -13.87 -17.37 -4.26
N GLY A 174 -14.45 -17.18 -3.08
CA GLY A 174 -14.88 -18.23 -2.16
C GLY A 174 -13.85 -18.64 -1.11
N ALA A 175 -12.85 -17.81 -0.83
CA ALA A 175 -11.98 -17.99 0.32
C ALA A 175 -12.69 -17.58 1.62
N THR A 176 -12.33 -18.24 2.72
CA THR A 176 -12.63 -17.74 4.08
C THR A 176 -11.55 -16.74 4.45
N VAL A 177 -11.94 -15.48 4.64
CA VAL A 177 -10.99 -14.41 4.97
C VAL A 177 -11.03 -14.14 6.46
N GLN A 178 -9.87 -14.29 7.09
CA GLN A 178 -9.60 -13.87 8.46
C GLN A 178 -8.66 -12.66 8.46
N TYR A 179 -8.68 -11.87 9.52
CA TYR A 179 -7.72 -10.77 9.66
C TYR A 179 -7.23 -10.61 11.10
N PHE A 180 -6.02 -10.12 11.23
CA PHE A 180 -5.49 -9.60 12.47
C PHE A 180 -4.86 -8.22 12.26
N ASP A 181 -5.27 -7.28 13.10
CA ASP A 181 -4.68 -5.96 13.18
C ASP A 181 -4.80 -5.45 14.62
N ALA A 182 -3.66 -5.13 15.23
CA ALA A 182 -3.60 -4.65 16.62
C ALA A 182 -4.26 -3.26 16.80
N LYS A 183 -4.49 -2.53 15.71
CA LYS A 183 -5.09 -1.19 15.69
C LYS A 183 -6.56 -1.18 15.27
N VAL A 184 -7.06 -2.31 14.73
CA VAL A 184 -8.42 -2.43 14.17
C VAL A 184 -9.16 -3.57 14.85
N ALA A 185 -9.99 -3.23 15.82
CA ALA A 185 -10.83 -4.21 16.53
C ALA A 185 -12.07 -4.61 15.72
N ASP A 186 -12.60 -3.69 14.89
CA ASP A 186 -13.80 -3.89 14.08
C ASP A 186 -13.53 -3.36 12.65
N TRP A 187 -13.53 -4.27 11.68
CA TRP A 187 -13.30 -3.93 10.27
C TRP A 187 -14.61 -3.81 9.50
N ARG A 188 -15.32 -2.71 9.74
CA ARG A 188 -16.66 -2.46 9.17
C ARG A 188 -16.72 -2.42 7.65
N ALA A 189 -15.60 -2.15 6.98
CA ALA A 189 -15.55 -2.11 5.53
C ALA A 189 -15.66 -3.51 4.88
N VAL A 190 -15.35 -4.58 5.66
CA VAL A 190 -15.44 -5.98 5.22
C VAL A 190 -16.03 -6.81 6.35
N PRO A 191 -17.34 -6.70 6.60
CA PRO A 191 -17.99 -7.38 7.72
C PRO A 191 -17.99 -8.91 7.60
N GLU A 192 -17.73 -9.45 6.43
CA GLU A 192 -17.61 -10.89 6.19
C GLU A 192 -16.24 -11.46 6.60
N ALA A 193 -15.23 -10.60 6.83
CA ALA A 193 -13.91 -11.04 7.30
C ALA A 193 -13.94 -11.24 8.83
N GLU A 194 -13.50 -12.39 9.28
CA GLU A 194 -13.46 -12.74 10.69
C GLU A 194 -12.19 -12.24 11.38
N ARG A 195 -12.34 -11.50 12.48
CA ARG A 195 -11.19 -11.12 13.30
C ARG A 195 -10.71 -12.30 14.15
N VAL A 196 -9.41 -12.56 14.13
CA VAL A 196 -8.82 -13.56 15.00
C VAL A 196 -8.22 -12.91 16.25
N ASP A 197 -8.33 -13.59 17.40
CA ASP A 197 -7.80 -13.10 18.69
C ASP A 197 -6.45 -13.71 19.02
N ASP A 198 -6.25 -14.99 18.66
CA ASP A 198 -4.97 -15.70 18.80
C ASP A 198 -4.24 -15.71 17.46
N LEU A 199 -3.28 -14.79 17.31
CA LEU A 199 -2.54 -14.60 16.08
C LEU A 199 -1.71 -15.85 15.71
N ASP A 200 -0.99 -16.43 16.67
CA ASP A 200 -0.07 -17.54 16.41
C ASP A 200 -0.85 -18.78 15.98
N ALA A 201 -1.96 -19.07 16.67
CA ALA A 201 -2.82 -20.17 16.29
C ALA A 201 -3.46 -19.96 14.90
N ALA A 202 -3.86 -18.73 14.58
CA ALA A 202 -4.47 -18.40 13.29
C ALA A 202 -3.45 -18.50 12.13
N VAL A 203 -2.21 -18.03 12.33
CA VAL A 203 -1.12 -18.17 11.34
C VAL A 203 -0.79 -19.63 11.06
N ALA A 204 -0.73 -20.45 12.10
CA ALA A 204 -0.45 -21.90 11.95
C ALA A 204 -1.59 -22.65 11.24
N ALA A 205 -2.85 -22.19 11.40
CA ALA A 205 -4.03 -22.84 10.85
C ALA A 205 -4.39 -22.39 9.43
N ALA A 206 -4.05 -21.14 9.06
CA ALA A 206 -4.37 -20.58 7.76
C ALA A 206 -3.63 -21.29 6.62
N ASP A 207 -4.30 -21.51 5.50
CA ASP A 207 -3.67 -22.07 4.29
C ASP A 207 -2.68 -21.07 3.67
N LEU A 208 -2.97 -19.78 3.79
CA LEU A 208 -2.11 -18.70 3.34
C LEU A 208 -2.21 -17.51 4.30
N THR A 209 -1.08 -17.02 4.78
CA THR A 209 -0.98 -15.76 5.51
C THR A 209 -0.44 -14.68 4.58
N VAL A 210 -1.13 -13.54 4.47
CA VAL A 210 -0.75 -12.41 3.61
C VAL A 210 -0.42 -11.20 4.48
N LEU A 211 0.82 -10.73 4.43
CA LEU A 211 1.23 -9.49 5.07
C LEU A 211 0.82 -8.31 4.21
N VAL A 212 -0.32 -7.67 4.53
CA VAL A 212 -0.85 -6.52 3.79
C VAL A 212 -0.30 -5.20 4.32
N GLN A 213 -0.13 -5.10 5.65
CA GLN A 213 0.52 -3.94 6.27
C GLN A 213 1.42 -4.40 7.42
N ASN A 214 2.67 -3.92 7.40
CA ASN A 214 3.65 -4.26 8.42
C ASN A 214 3.58 -3.28 9.60
N HIS A 215 2.93 -3.70 10.70
CA HIS A 215 2.98 -2.98 11.97
C HIS A 215 4.22 -3.40 12.77
N LYS A 216 4.78 -2.48 13.55
CA LYS A 216 5.92 -2.76 14.45
C LYS A 216 5.63 -3.84 15.50
N SER A 217 4.36 -4.10 15.76
CA SER A 217 3.92 -5.14 16.69
C SER A 217 4.03 -6.56 16.12
N PHE A 218 4.27 -6.72 14.82
CA PHE A 218 4.45 -8.03 14.18
C PHE A 218 5.91 -8.45 14.25
N ASP A 219 6.16 -9.63 14.80
CA ASP A 219 7.39 -10.37 14.59
C ASP A 219 7.24 -11.17 13.30
N VAL A 220 7.56 -10.51 12.17
CA VAL A 220 7.31 -11.06 10.84
C VAL A 220 8.06 -12.36 10.61
N GLU A 221 9.28 -12.49 11.12
CA GLU A 221 10.09 -13.70 10.97
C GLU A 221 9.48 -14.88 11.74
N ALA A 222 9.02 -14.67 12.97
CA ALA A 222 8.33 -15.70 13.74
C ALA A 222 7.03 -16.13 13.07
N LEU A 223 6.23 -15.18 12.56
CA LEU A 223 4.97 -15.45 11.85
C LEU A 223 5.22 -16.19 10.54
N ALA A 224 6.20 -15.77 9.74
CA ALA A 224 6.55 -16.43 8.48
C ALA A 224 7.05 -17.87 8.70
N SER A 225 7.85 -18.11 9.75
CA SER A 225 8.32 -19.46 10.09
C SER A 225 7.19 -20.41 10.49
N THR A 226 6.16 -19.88 11.19
CA THR A 226 5.01 -20.65 11.68
C THR A 226 3.98 -20.91 10.59
N ALA A 227 3.83 -20.00 9.62
CA ALA A 227 2.86 -20.11 8.54
C ALA A 227 3.03 -21.37 7.69
N GLN A 228 1.93 -21.90 7.14
CA GLN A 228 1.99 -22.92 6.09
C GLN A 228 2.58 -22.32 4.81
N ARG A 229 2.03 -21.19 4.34
CA ARG A 229 2.54 -20.33 3.28
C ARG A 229 2.42 -18.88 3.73
N PHE A 230 3.42 -18.06 3.41
CA PHE A 230 3.46 -16.65 3.78
C PHE A 230 3.70 -15.79 2.54
N PHE A 231 2.76 -14.89 2.24
CA PHE A 231 2.88 -13.96 1.13
C PHE A 231 3.18 -12.55 1.65
N ASP A 232 4.41 -12.13 1.46
CA ASP A 232 4.90 -10.82 1.90
C ASP A 232 4.72 -9.76 0.79
N THR A 233 3.75 -8.86 0.95
CA THR A 233 3.53 -7.75 0.03
C THR A 233 4.32 -6.50 0.39
N ARG A 234 5.19 -6.57 1.40
CA ARG A 234 5.97 -5.44 1.94
C ARG A 234 7.48 -5.62 1.82
N GLY A 235 7.95 -6.81 1.47
CA GLY A 235 9.36 -7.11 1.27
C GLY A 235 10.19 -7.05 2.54
N VAL A 236 9.62 -7.48 3.66
CA VAL A 236 10.26 -7.41 4.98
C VAL A 236 10.65 -8.77 5.56
N ALA A 237 9.98 -9.87 5.16
CA ALA A 237 10.33 -11.20 5.59
C ALA A 237 11.62 -11.71 4.93
N GLU A 238 12.39 -12.54 5.60
CA GLU A 238 13.54 -13.22 5.02
C GLU A 238 13.11 -14.29 3.98
N ASP A 239 14.02 -14.62 3.06
CA ASP A 239 13.76 -15.63 2.03
C ASP A 239 13.69 -17.02 2.66
N SER A 240 12.64 -17.79 2.36
CA SER A 240 12.51 -19.19 2.70
C SER A 240 11.56 -19.89 1.72
N ASP A 241 11.53 -21.24 1.76
CA ASP A 241 10.66 -22.06 0.90
C ASP A 241 9.15 -21.80 1.14
N LYS A 242 8.80 -21.17 2.26
CA LYS A 242 7.41 -20.83 2.62
C LYS A 242 7.03 -19.39 2.28
N VAL A 243 8.01 -18.52 2.03
CA VAL A 243 7.82 -17.08 1.83
C VAL A 243 7.84 -16.76 0.35
N GLU A 244 6.71 -16.22 -0.13
CA GLU A 244 6.61 -15.56 -1.42
C GLU A 244 6.59 -14.07 -1.24
N ARG A 245 7.20 -13.32 -2.17
CA ARG A 245 7.15 -11.86 -2.19
C ARG A 245 6.38 -11.34 -3.40
N LEU A 246 5.85 -10.10 -3.25
CA LEU A 246 5.17 -9.38 -4.33
C LEU A 246 6.09 -9.17 -5.52
#